data_55835933bf27c1aae467272265d6ef2d
#
_entry.id   55835933bf27c1aae467272265d6ef2d
#
_cell.length_a   1.000
_cell.length_b   1.000
_cell.length_c   1.000
_cell.angle_alpha   90.00
_cell.angle_beta   90.00
_cell.angle_gamma   90.00
#
_symmetry.space_group_name_H-M   'P 1'
#
loop_
_entity.id
_entity.type
_entity.pdbx_description
1 polymer ?
#
loop_
_entity_poly.entity_id
_entity_poly.type
_entity_poly.pdbx_seq_one_letter_code
_entity_poly.pdbx_strand_id
1 'polypeptide(L)'
;QARRTRIDFTLDTQNAGQLLDRLGMPGVVRDGRGQLSGQLSWQGSPAAPHWPSMAGSVRLGMDKGQFLKADPGMARLLSVLSLQSISRRLSLDFRDVFSAGFAFDFVRGDIDIAQGIARTNNLQMKGLNAAVLMEGQASLQDETQQLRLVVVPEINAMTASLVATAINPVIGLGSFIAQALLRGPAIAAATRSFDVSGTWDNPVVTPVTEAPSPAKKEE
;
A
#
# COMPACT_ATOMS: atom_id res chain seq x y z
N GLN A 1 8.94 -12.57 35.65
CA GLN A 1 8.11 -11.80 34.71
C GLN A 1 8.95 -11.49 33.48
N ALA A 2 8.50 -11.86 32.29
CA ALA A 2 9.18 -11.50 31.04
C ALA A 2 9.17 -9.98 30.89
N ARG A 3 10.36 -9.39 30.68
CA ARG A 3 10.51 -7.95 30.47
C ARG A 3 9.79 -7.56 29.19
N ARG A 4 8.94 -6.54 29.22
CA ARG A 4 8.22 -6.05 28.05
C ARG A 4 8.64 -4.61 27.76
N THR A 5 8.94 -4.33 26.50
CA THR A 5 9.20 -2.99 26.00
C THR A 5 7.93 -2.44 25.34
N ARG A 6 7.65 -1.17 25.55
CA ARG A 6 6.61 -0.41 24.86
C ARG A 6 7.20 0.92 24.45
N ILE A 7 6.91 1.31 23.22
CA ILE A 7 7.34 2.58 22.63
C ILE A 7 6.09 3.23 22.02
N ASP A 8 5.84 4.46 22.44
CA ASP A 8 4.89 5.38 21.79
C ASP A 8 5.74 6.39 21.01
N PHE A 9 5.44 6.61 19.74
CA PHE A 9 6.28 7.46 18.89
C PHE A 9 5.46 8.30 17.93
N THR A 10 6.00 9.48 17.62
CA THR A 10 5.56 10.33 16.53
C THR A 10 6.81 10.84 15.81
N LEU A 11 6.93 10.52 14.54
CA LEU A 11 8.05 10.87 13.71
C LEU A 11 7.57 11.75 12.57
N ASP A 12 7.92 13.04 12.62
CA ASP A 12 7.64 13.99 11.55
C ASP A 12 8.87 14.13 10.65
N THR A 13 8.66 14.10 9.33
CA THR A 13 9.73 14.31 8.36
C THR A 13 9.33 15.29 7.27
N GLN A 14 10.29 16.13 6.89
CA GLN A 14 10.17 17.02 5.73
C GLN A 14 10.75 16.37 4.45
N ASN A 15 11.51 15.27 4.59
CA ASN A 15 12.04 14.50 3.49
C ASN A 15 12.17 13.02 3.90
N ALA A 16 11.19 12.22 3.50
CA ALA A 16 11.12 10.81 3.82
C ALA A 16 12.25 10.01 3.15
N GLY A 17 12.69 10.41 1.96
CA GLY A 17 13.82 9.79 1.28
C GLY A 17 15.09 9.89 2.10
N GLN A 18 15.47 11.07 2.54
CA GLN A 18 16.66 11.27 3.39
C GLN A 18 16.55 10.54 4.73
N LEU A 19 15.35 10.45 5.30
CA LEU A 19 15.14 9.69 6.53
C LEU A 19 15.39 8.20 6.29
N LEU A 20 14.81 7.62 5.24
CA LEU A 20 15.00 6.22 4.87
C LEU A 20 16.47 5.90 4.53
N ASP A 21 17.16 6.79 3.83
CA ASP A 21 18.61 6.65 3.56
C ASP A 21 19.41 6.51 4.86
N ARG A 22 19.11 7.34 5.88
CA ARG A 22 19.76 7.27 7.21
C ARG A 22 19.41 6.00 7.99
N LEU A 23 18.24 5.43 7.74
CA LEU A 23 17.78 4.17 8.34
C LEU A 23 18.30 2.92 7.61
N GLY A 24 19.18 3.09 6.62
CA GLY A 24 19.76 1.99 5.86
C GLY A 24 18.92 1.47 4.70
N MET A 25 17.93 2.24 4.26
CA MET A 25 17.05 1.93 3.12
C MET A 25 17.23 2.99 2.02
N PRO A 26 18.42 3.12 1.41
CA PRO A 26 18.69 4.14 0.42
C PRO A 26 17.94 3.89 -0.88
N GLY A 27 17.50 4.97 -1.52
CA GLY A 27 16.90 4.89 -2.85
C GLY A 27 15.50 4.29 -2.92
N VAL A 28 14.81 4.09 -1.81
CA VAL A 28 13.42 3.59 -1.80
C VAL A 28 12.43 4.69 -2.15
N VAL A 29 12.59 5.87 -1.57
CA VAL A 29 11.73 7.03 -1.79
C VAL A 29 12.58 8.26 -2.09
N ARG A 30 12.11 9.09 -2.99
CA ARG A 30 12.62 10.44 -3.21
C ARG A 30 11.63 11.44 -2.65
N ASP A 31 12.14 12.46 -1.93
CA ASP A 31 11.34 13.49 -1.29
C ASP A 31 10.32 12.91 -0.30
N GLY A 32 9.10 13.41 -0.30
CA GLY A 32 8.04 13.01 0.61
C GLY A 32 8.15 13.70 1.98
N ARG A 33 7.04 14.28 2.42
CA ARG A 33 6.92 14.83 3.76
C ARG A 33 5.75 14.17 4.47
N GLY A 34 5.86 13.96 5.76
CA GLY A 34 4.75 13.31 6.44
C GLY A 34 5.07 12.92 7.86
N GLN A 35 4.19 12.11 8.40
CA GLN A 35 4.23 11.64 9.76
C GLN A 35 4.05 10.13 9.83
N LEU A 36 4.85 9.50 10.67
CA LEU A 36 4.66 8.14 11.11
C LEU A 36 4.44 8.17 12.62
N SER A 37 3.29 7.71 13.08
CA SER A 37 2.97 7.68 14.51
C SER A 37 2.41 6.33 14.91
N GLY A 38 2.56 5.97 16.18
CA GLY A 38 2.04 4.70 16.64
C GLY A 38 2.53 4.30 18.00
N GLN A 39 2.18 3.07 18.34
CA GLN A 39 2.58 2.41 19.55
C GLN A 39 2.99 0.99 19.21
N LEU A 40 4.16 0.58 19.67
CA LEU A 40 4.67 -0.77 19.51
C LEU A 40 5.07 -1.35 20.87
N SER A 41 4.87 -2.64 21.03
CA SER A 41 5.33 -3.36 22.22
C SER A 41 5.82 -4.75 21.84
N TRP A 42 6.83 -5.24 22.57
CA TRP A 42 7.37 -6.60 22.39
C TRP A 42 7.99 -7.12 23.70
N GLN A 43 8.27 -8.40 23.75
CA GLN A 43 9.01 -9.01 24.85
C GLN A 43 10.50 -8.79 24.66
N GLY A 44 11.21 -8.43 25.74
CA GLY A 44 12.65 -8.25 25.71
C GLY A 44 13.11 -6.82 25.80
N SER A 45 14.37 -6.60 25.35
CA SER A 45 15.06 -5.32 25.43
C SER A 45 14.56 -4.32 24.37
N PRO A 46 14.60 -3.00 24.67
CA PRO A 46 14.38 -1.97 23.65
C PRO A 46 15.33 -2.04 22.46
N ALA A 47 16.58 -2.47 22.69
CA ALA A 47 17.60 -2.57 21.65
C ALA A 47 17.53 -3.86 20.80
N ALA A 48 16.63 -4.80 21.15
CA ALA A 48 16.47 -6.07 20.44
C ALA A 48 14.97 -6.39 20.31
N PRO A 49 14.30 -5.86 19.28
CA PRO A 49 12.90 -6.16 19.03
C PRO A 49 12.68 -7.66 18.80
N HIS A 50 11.73 -8.23 19.51
CA HIS A 50 11.33 -9.62 19.36
C HIS A 50 10.09 -9.68 18.46
N TRP A 51 10.30 -9.92 17.18
CA TRP A 51 9.29 -9.89 16.12
C TRP A 51 8.07 -10.76 16.42
N PRO A 52 8.22 -12.04 16.87
CA PRO A 52 7.05 -12.90 17.15
C PRO A 52 6.11 -12.39 18.24
N SER A 53 6.58 -11.55 19.16
CA SER A 53 5.76 -10.97 20.21
C SER A 53 5.37 -9.52 19.95
N MET A 54 5.74 -8.98 18.79
CA MET A 54 5.45 -7.60 18.45
C MET A 54 3.95 -7.38 18.27
N ALA A 55 3.46 -6.32 18.90
CA ALA A 55 2.06 -5.91 18.84
C ALA A 55 1.95 -4.39 18.94
N GLY A 56 0.93 -3.83 18.34
CA GLY A 56 0.66 -2.40 18.38
C GLY A 56 -0.08 -1.91 17.15
N SER A 57 -0.03 -0.60 16.93
CA SER A 57 -0.60 0.04 15.75
C SER A 57 0.32 1.15 15.24
N VAL A 58 0.33 1.32 13.94
CA VAL A 58 1.12 2.34 13.25
C VAL A 58 0.22 3.07 12.26
N ARG A 59 0.28 4.39 12.27
CA ARG A 59 -0.38 5.25 11.29
C ARG A 59 0.66 5.92 10.42
N LEU A 60 0.50 5.77 9.11
CA LEU A 60 1.32 6.40 8.08
C LEU A 60 0.54 7.50 7.38
N GLY A 61 1.13 8.67 7.26
CA GLY A 61 0.68 9.74 6.39
C GLY A 61 1.88 10.39 5.73
N MET A 62 1.96 10.32 4.40
CA MET A 62 3.06 10.89 3.62
C MET A 62 2.49 11.57 2.38
N ASP A 63 2.96 12.78 2.09
CA ASP A 63 2.54 13.59 0.95
C ASP A 63 3.73 13.88 0.03
N LYS A 64 3.46 13.96 -1.27
CA LYS A 64 4.36 14.46 -2.33
C LYS A 64 5.74 13.80 -2.36
N GLY A 65 5.78 12.55 -2.75
CA GLY A 65 7.03 11.81 -2.91
C GLY A 65 7.00 10.92 -4.16
N GLN A 66 8.07 10.18 -4.35
CA GLN A 66 8.24 9.26 -5.45
C GLN A 66 8.91 7.97 -4.98
N PHE A 67 8.25 6.83 -5.15
CA PHE A 67 8.92 5.54 -5.02
C PHE A 67 9.90 5.34 -6.18
N LEU A 68 11.12 4.99 -5.87
CA LEU A 68 12.18 4.76 -6.84
C LEU A 68 12.27 3.27 -7.20
N LYS A 69 12.87 2.97 -8.35
CA LYS A 69 13.04 1.60 -8.86
C LYS A 69 14.23 0.83 -8.25
N ALA A 70 14.82 1.31 -7.18
CA ALA A 70 16.12 0.83 -6.71
C ALA A 70 16.13 -0.62 -6.19
N ASP A 71 14.97 -1.16 -5.77
CA ASP A 71 14.87 -2.51 -5.22
C ASP A 71 14.24 -3.48 -6.24
N PRO A 72 14.81 -4.69 -6.47
CA PRO A 72 14.23 -5.69 -7.35
C PRO A 72 12.79 -6.08 -7.01
N GLY A 73 12.42 -6.13 -5.72
CA GLY A 73 11.08 -6.39 -5.25
C GLY A 73 10.11 -5.26 -5.62
N MET A 74 10.48 -4.02 -5.33
CA MET A 74 9.72 -2.82 -5.71
C MET A 74 9.62 -2.67 -7.23
N ALA A 75 10.68 -2.97 -7.98
CA ALA A 75 10.65 -2.95 -9.44
C ALA A 75 9.64 -3.95 -10.00
N ARG A 76 9.49 -5.13 -9.41
CA ARG A 76 8.47 -6.12 -9.80
C ARG A 76 7.05 -5.63 -9.50
N LEU A 77 6.79 -5.09 -8.31
CA LEU A 77 5.51 -4.48 -7.98
C LEU A 77 5.16 -3.34 -8.94
N LEU A 78 6.09 -2.44 -9.19
CA LEU A 78 5.90 -1.33 -10.13
C LEU A 78 5.71 -1.81 -11.57
N SER A 79 6.38 -2.91 -12.00
CA SER A 79 6.21 -3.48 -13.33
C SER A 79 4.82 -4.05 -13.55
N VAL A 80 4.19 -4.60 -12.51
CA VAL A 80 2.82 -5.10 -12.58
C VAL A 80 1.81 -3.96 -12.60
N LEU A 81 2.06 -2.92 -11.82
CA LEU A 81 1.26 -1.69 -11.88
C LEU A 81 1.36 -1.00 -13.26
N SER A 82 2.43 -1.25 -14.01
CA SER A 82 2.62 -0.75 -15.39
C SER A 82 1.88 -1.54 -16.47
N LEU A 83 1.15 -2.58 -16.10
CA LEU A 83 0.18 -3.36 -16.88
C LEU A 83 0.43 -3.52 -18.39
N GLN A 84 1.11 -4.59 -18.75
CA GLN A 84 1.28 -5.01 -20.16
C GLN A 84 0.00 -5.58 -20.82
N SER A 85 -1.13 -5.62 -20.12
CA SER A 85 -2.34 -6.36 -20.55
C SER A 85 -3.59 -5.52 -20.82
N ILE A 86 -3.50 -4.19 -20.82
CA ILE A 86 -4.62 -3.38 -21.32
C ILE A 86 -4.54 -3.42 -22.85
N SER A 87 -5.54 -4.07 -23.45
CA SER A 87 -5.69 -4.17 -24.90
C SER A 87 -5.46 -2.82 -25.58
N ARG A 88 -4.78 -2.84 -26.74
CA ARG A 88 -4.29 -1.74 -27.57
C ARG A 88 -5.27 -0.59 -27.93
N ARG A 89 -6.43 -0.48 -27.29
CA ARG A 89 -7.46 0.52 -27.60
C ARG A 89 -7.64 1.64 -26.56
N LEU A 90 -6.94 1.55 -25.42
CA LEU A 90 -6.80 2.65 -24.46
C LEU A 90 -5.32 2.90 -24.27
N SER A 91 -4.73 3.63 -25.20
CA SER A 91 -3.29 3.97 -25.23
C SER A 91 -2.95 5.06 -24.21
N LEU A 92 -3.13 4.77 -22.93
CA LEU A 92 -2.38 5.40 -21.87
C LEU A 92 -1.16 4.50 -21.63
N ASP A 93 -0.02 4.93 -22.11
CA ASP A 93 1.24 4.20 -21.99
C ASP A 93 1.76 4.29 -20.55
N PHE A 94 1.21 3.43 -19.68
CA PHE A 94 1.61 3.33 -18.27
C PHE A 94 3.08 2.92 -18.08
N ARG A 95 3.75 2.45 -19.14
CA ARG A 95 5.19 2.12 -19.09
C ARG A 95 6.04 3.34 -18.74
N ASP A 96 5.69 4.50 -19.26
CA ASP A 96 6.45 5.72 -19.01
C ASP A 96 6.17 6.28 -17.60
N VAL A 97 4.95 6.09 -17.08
CA VAL A 97 4.57 6.59 -15.75
C VAL A 97 5.34 5.87 -14.63
N PHE A 98 5.62 4.57 -14.80
CA PHE A 98 6.33 3.75 -13.80
C PHE A 98 7.80 3.50 -14.15
N SER A 99 8.25 3.86 -15.33
CA SER A 99 9.65 3.65 -15.75
C SER A 99 10.64 4.45 -14.92
N ALA A 100 10.25 5.61 -14.44
CA ALA A 100 11.01 6.49 -13.54
C ALA A 100 10.69 6.31 -12.05
N GLY A 101 9.91 5.27 -11.67
CA GLY A 101 9.34 5.12 -10.34
C GLY A 101 7.89 5.63 -10.28
N PHE A 102 7.25 5.53 -9.11
CA PHE A 102 5.86 5.94 -8.90
C PHE A 102 5.79 7.23 -8.08
N ALA A 103 5.47 8.34 -8.73
CA ALA A 103 5.20 9.61 -8.03
C ALA A 103 3.81 9.57 -7.40
N PHE A 104 3.69 9.98 -6.15
CA PHE A 104 2.44 10.01 -5.41
C PHE A 104 2.15 11.39 -4.81
N ASP A 105 0.87 11.74 -4.80
CA ASP A 105 0.35 12.90 -4.09
C ASP A 105 0.29 12.62 -2.59
N PHE A 106 -0.16 11.39 -2.23
CA PHE A 106 -0.15 10.92 -0.86
C PHE A 106 -0.08 9.38 -0.77
N VAL A 107 0.41 8.92 0.39
CA VAL A 107 0.28 7.55 0.90
C VAL A 107 -0.26 7.64 2.32
N ARG A 108 -1.34 6.93 2.63
CA ARG A 108 -1.99 6.95 3.95
C ARG A 108 -2.53 5.59 4.31
N GLY A 109 -2.51 5.27 5.58
CA GLY A 109 -3.13 4.06 6.10
C GLY A 109 -2.77 3.77 7.54
N ASP A 110 -3.51 2.84 8.10
CA ASP A 110 -3.30 2.30 9.43
C ASP A 110 -2.84 0.85 9.32
N ILE A 111 -1.94 0.45 10.19
CA ILE A 111 -1.36 -0.89 10.25
C ILE A 111 -1.49 -1.39 11.68
N ASP A 112 -2.21 -2.47 11.88
CA ASP A 112 -2.32 -3.18 13.16
C ASP A 112 -1.35 -4.35 13.19
N ILE A 113 -0.60 -4.46 14.27
CA ILE A 113 0.39 -5.52 14.45
C ILE A 113 -0.02 -6.39 15.65
N ALA A 114 -0.10 -7.67 15.42
CA ALA A 114 -0.36 -8.66 16.46
C ALA A 114 0.48 -9.91 16.21
N GLN A 115 1.22 -10.34 17.22
CA GLN A 115 2.09 -11.53 17.15
C GLN A 115 3.05 -11.51 15.95
N GLY A 116 3.62 -10.32 15.66
CA GLY A 116 4.53 -10.15 14.53
C GLY A 116 3.88 -10.15 13.15
N ILE A 117 2.56 -10.20 13.07
CA ILE A 117 1.82 -10.06 11.81
C ILE A 117 1.26 -8.65 11.72
N ALA A 118 1.71 -7.90 10.73
CA ALA A 118 1.20 -6.59 10.38
C ALA A 118 0.00 -6.73 9.42
N ARG A 119 -1.11 -6.05 9.71
CA ARG A 119 -2.33 -6.07 8.90
C ARG A 119 -2.77 -4.66 8.58
N THR A 120 -3.27 -4.47 7.37
CA THR A 120 -3.95 -3.25 6.96
C THR A 120 -5.17 -3.59 6.09
N ASN A 121 -6.18 -2.74 6.12
CA ASN A 121 -7.34 -2.82 5.24
C ASN A 121 -7.64 -1.48 4.55
N ASN A 122 -6.83 -0.47 4.78
CA ASN A 122 -7.09 0.91 4.34
C ASN A 122 -5.83 1.64 3.82
N LEU A 123 -4.77 0.90 3.48
CA LEU A 123 -3.59 1.56 2.92
C LEU A 123 -3.92 2.06 1.51
N GLN A 124 -3.73 3.36 1.32
CA GLN A 124 -4.10 4.08 0.10
C GLN A 124 -2.90 4.86 -0.41
N MET A 125 -2.72 4.83 -1.71
CA MET A 125 -1.75 5.63 -2.40
C MET A 125 -2.42 6.30 -3.61
N LYS A 126 -2.30 7.61 -3.73
CA LYS A 126 -2.73 8.36 -4.89
C LYS A 126 -1.52 8.83 -5.68
N GLY A 127 -1.43 8.42 -6.93
CA GLY A 127 -0.48 8.96 -7.91
C GLY A 127 -1.15 9.92 -8.88
N LEU A 128 -0.39 10.39 -9.86
CA LEU A 128 -0.87 11.35 -10.86
C LEU A 128 -1.98 10.77 -11.74
N ASN A 129 -1.92 9.49 -12.09
CA ASN A 129 -2.80 8.87 -13.08
C ASN A 129 -3.58 7.65 -12.52
N ALA A 130 -3.37 7.30 -11.28
CA ALA A 130 -4.04 6.17 -10.65
C ALA A 130 -4.05 6.29 -9.13
N ALA A 131 -5.04 5.65 -8.51
CA ALA A 131 -5.04 5.34 -7.10
C ALA A 131 -4.81 3.85 -6.89
N VAL A 132 -4.09 3.52 -5.83
CA VAL A 132 -3.87 2.15 -5.39
C VAL A 132 -4.41 2.01 -3.98
N LEU A 133 -5.25 1.01 -3.79
CA LEU A 133 -5.71 0.59 -2.47
C LEU A 133 -5.10 -0.77 -2.17
N MET A 134 -4.71 -0.96 -0.92
CA MET A 134 -4.06 -2.18 -0.48
C MET A 134 -4.65 -2.65 0.85
N GLU A 135 -4.94 -3.94 0.92
CA GLU A 135 -5.29 -4.64 2.14
C GLU A 135 -4.51 -5.95 2.23
N GLY A 136 -4.41 -6.51 3.44
CA GLY A 136 -3.78 -7.80 3.66
C GLY A 136 -2.86 -7.82 4.86
N GLN A 137 -1.90 -8.72 4.83
CA GLN A 137 -0.98 -8.96 5.95
C GLN A 137 0.45 -9.25 5.51
N ALA A 138 1.39 -8.98 6.42
CA ALA A 138 2.79 -9.32 6.27
C ALA A 138 3.34 -9.91 7.58
N SER A 139 4.15 -10.97 7.50
CA SER A 139 4.91 -11.51 8.62
C SER A 139 6.23 -10.76 8.75
N LEU A 140 6.42 -10.09 9.88
CA LEU A 140 7.66 -9.36 10.18
C LEU A 140 8.82 -10.30 10.50
N GLN A 141 8.52 -11.53 10.94
CA GLN A 141 9.52 -12.53 11.25
C GLN A 141 9.99 -13.28 10.00
N ASP A 142 9.04 -13.69 9.15
CA ASP A 142 9.32 -14.54 7.99
C ASP A 142 9.58 -13.70 6.73
N GLU A 143 9.46 -12.37 6.84
CA GLU A 143 9.60 -11.41 5.73
C GLU A 143 8.76 -11.80 4.52
N THR A 144 7.52 -12.24 4.79
CA THR A 144 6.55 -12.67 3.78
C THR A 144 5.33 -11.76 3.77
N GLN A 145 4.57 -11.81 2.68
CA GLN A 145 3.37 -11.00 2.51
C GLN A 145 2.26 -11.72 1.78
N GLN A 146 1.04 -11.32 2.09
CA GLN A 146 -0.20 -11.68 1.39
C GLN A 146 -1.05 -10.42 1.32
N LEU A 147 -0.99 -9.74 0.19
CA LEU A 147 -1.65 -8.46 -0.03
C LEU A 147 -2.55 -8.54 -1.24
N ARG A 148 -3.67 -7.84 -1.18
CA ARG A 148 -4.51 -7.54 -2.33
C ARG A 148 -4.39 -6.07 -2.67
N LEU A 149 -4.08 -5.78 -3.93
CA LEU A 149 -3.99 -4.44 -4.48
C LEU A 149 -5.14 -4.22 -5.46
N VAL A 150 -5.77 -3.06 -5.37
CA VAL A 150 -6.73 -2.59 -6.35
C VAL A 150 -6.21 -1.29 -6.95
N VAL A 151 -6.04 -1.28 -8.26
CA VAL A 151 -5.57 -0.12 -9.04
C VAL A 151 -6.75 0.47 -9.79
N VAL A 152 -7.04 1.71 -9.51
CA VAL A 152 -8.10 2.49 -10.17
C VAL A 152 -7.43 3.58 -11.00
N PRO A 153 -7.45 3.49 -12.34
CA PRO A 153 -6.89 4.54 -13.18
C PRO A 153 -7.76 5.80 -13.13
N GLU A 154 -7.13 6.95 -13.15
CA GLU A 154 -7.79 8.25 -13.19
C GLU A 154 -8.05 8.66 -14.65
N ILE A 155 -9.21 8.25 -15.19
CA ILE A 155 -9.54 8.46 -16.60
C ILE A 155 -10.31 9.77 -16.84
N ASN A 156 -10.94 10.32 -15.79
CA ASN A 156 -11.73 11.57 -15.85
C ASN A 156 -11.99 12.14 -14.46
N ALA A 157 -12.63 13.32 -14.40
CA ALA A 157 -12.97 14.00 -13.14
C ALA A 157 -13.87 13.15 -12.21
N MET A 158 -14.65 12.21 -12.75
CA MET A 158 -15.50 11.33 -11.96
C MET A 158 -14.67 10.27 -11.22
N THR A 159 -13.63 9.71 -11.86
CA THR A 159 -12.68 8.80 -11.19
C THR A 159 -11.83 9.53 -10.15
N ALA A 160 -11.42 10.77 -10.42
CA ALA A 160 -10.75 11.63 -9.45
C ALA A 160 -11.60 11.84 -8.19
N SER A 161 -12.91 12.08 -8.35
CA SER A 161 -13.85 12.22 -7.23
C SER A 161 -14.04 10.93 -6.44
N LEU A 162 -14.01 9.77 -7.10
CA LEU A 162 -14.06 8.45 -6.42
C LEU A 162 -12.85 8.22 -5.55
N VAL A 163 -11.67 8.51 -6.08
CA VAL A 163 -10.40 8.41 -5.36
C VAL A 163 -10.41 9.36 -4.16
N ALA A 164 -10.93 10.58 -4.33
CA ALA A 164 -11.05 11.54 -3.25
C ALA A 164 -12.01 11.08 -2.12
N THR A 165 -13.09 10.36 -2.46
CA THR A 165 -14.03 9.81 -1.46
C THR A 165 -13.54 8.52 -0.81
N ALA A 166 -12.68 7.76 -1.46
CA ALA A 166 -12.00 6.59 -0.88
C ALA A 166 -11.01 6.96 0.23
N ILE A 167 -10.72 8.24 0.40
CA ILE A 167 -9.80 8.80 1.40
C ILE A 167 -10.36 8.67 2.83
N ASN A 168 -11.58 8.21 3.02
CA ASN A 168 -12.08 7.97 4.37
C ASN A 168 -11.41 6.71 4.96
N PRO A 169 -10.59 6.82 6.00
CA PRO A 169 -9.85 5.71 6.59
C PRO A 169 -10.74 4.59 7.17
N VAL A 170 -12.02 4.84 7.30
CA VAL A 170 -13.02 3.87 7.82
C VAL A 170 -13.48 2.89 6.74
N ILE A 171 -13.19 3.16 5.48
CA ILE A 171 -13.69 2.36 4.34
C ILE A 171 -12.59 1.40 3.90
N GLY A 172 -12.71 0.14 4.28
CA GLY A 172 -11.86 -0.95 3.77
C GLY A 172 -12.06 -1.20 2.26
N LEU A 173 -11.12 -1.94 1.68
CA LEU A 173 -11.07 -2.23 0.24
C LEU A 173 -12.39 -2.81 -0.31
N GLY A 174 -13.04 -3.73 0.41
CA GLY A 174 -14.31 -4.33 -0.01
C GLY A 174 -15.44 -3.30 -0.18
N SER A 175 -15.54 -2.36 0.74
CA SER A 175 -16.55 -1.28 0.67
C SER A 175 -16.23 -0.30 -0.47
N PHE A 176 -14.95 -0.03 -0.71
CA PHE A 176 -14.52 0.81 -1.84
C PHE A 176 -14.89 0.16 -3.19
N ILE A 177 -14.59 -1.13 -3.36
CA ILE A 177 -14.94 -1.87 -4.58
C ILE A 177 -16.45 -1.85 -4.81
N ALA A 178 -17.24 -2.12 -3.76
CA ALA A 178 -18.71 -2.07 -3.86
C ALA A 178 -19.20 -0.69 -4.29
N GLN A 179 -18.67 0.39 -3.74
CA GLN A 179 -19.02 1.75 -4.14
C GLN A 179 -18.57 2.09 -5.56
N ALA A 180 -17.39 1.63 -5.98
CA ALA A 180 -16.90 1.84 -7.35
C ALA A 180 -17.78 1.15 -8.39
N LEU A 181 -18.24 -0.08 -8.10
CA LEU A 181 -19.17 -0.83 -8.95
C LEU A 181 -20.53 -0.15 -9.08
N LEU A 182 -21.05 0.43 -7.99
CA LEU A 182 -22.32 1.16 -8.00
C LEU A 182 -22.27 2.47 -8.80
N ARG A 183 -21.09 3.05 -9.00
CA ARG A 183 -20.93 4.35 -9.68
C ARG A 183 -20.71 4.29 -11.18
N GLY A 184 -20.51 3.11 -11.76
CA GLY A 184 -20.55 2.96 -13.21
C GLY A 184 -19.71 1.81 -13.77
N PRO A 185 -20.20 1.16 -14.84
CA PRO A 185 -19.54 0.01 -15.46
C PRO A 185 -18.16 0.35 -16.06
N ALA A 186 -17.93 1.58 -16.48
CA ALA A 186 -16.66 2.01 -17.06
C ALA A 186 -15.53 2.00 -16.05
N ILE A 187 -15.80 2.40 -14.80
CA ILE A 187 -14.81 2.40 -13.71
C ILE A 187 -14.50 0.96 -13.30
N ALA A 188 -15.53 0.13 -13.16
CA ALA A 188 -15.38 -1.29 -12.87
C ALA A 188 -14.52 -2.00 -13.94
N ALA A 189 -14.77 -1.73 -15.23
CA ALA A 189 -14.03 -2.30 -16.33
C ALA A 189 -12.56 -1.83 -16.39
N ALA A 190 -12.25 -0.64 -15.91
CA ALA A 190 -10.91 -0.08 -15.89
C ALA A 190 -10.13 -0.49 -14.62
N THR A 191 -10.80 -0.82 -13.52
CA THR A 191 -10.18 -1.25 -12.27
C THR A 191 -9.50 -2.61 -12.44
N ARG A 192 -8.31 -2.76 -11.85
CA ARG A 192 -7.54 -4.00 -11.86
C ARG A 192 -7.19 -4.39 -10.44
N SER A 193 -7.26 -5.70 -10.17
CA SER A 193 -6.90 -6.27 -8.88
C SER A 193 -5.72 -7.23 -9.02
N PHE A 194 -4.87 -7.25 -8.03
CA PHE A 194 -3.69 -8.10 -7.97
C PHE A 194 -3.56 -8.69 -6.58
N ASP A 195 -3.18 -9.97 -6.51
CA ASP A 195 -2.72 -10.59 -5.30
C ASP A 195 -1.19 -10.61 -5.30
N VAL A 196 -0.60 -10.13 -4.19
CA VAL A 196 0.85 -10.10 -3.97
C VAL A 196 1.18 -11.06 -2.83
N SER A 197 2.04 -12.03 -3.10
CA SER A 197 2.49 -13.03 -2.14
C SER A 197 4.01 -13.21 -2.22
N GLY A 198 4.55 -14.18 -1.47
CA GLY A 198 5.97 -14.47 -1.44
C GLY A 198 6.74 -13.68 -0.41
N THR A 199 8.08 -13.65 -0.53
CA THR A 199 8.96 -12.91 0.36
C THR A 199 9.12 -11.46 -0.09
N TRP A 200 9.61 -10.59 0.82
CA TRP A 200 9.87 -9.19 0.49
C TRP A 200 10.91 -9.07 -0.63
N ASP A 201 11.95 -9.92 -0.63
CA ASP A 201 12.98 -9.92 -1.67
C ASP A 201 12.49 -10.51 -3.00
N ASN A 202 11.47 -11.38 -2.98
CA ASN A 202 10.95 -12.03 -4.17
C ASN A 202 9.41 -12.04 -4.18
N PRO A 203 8.76 -10.88 -4.32
CA PRO A 203 7.31 -10.81 -4.40
C PRO A 203 6.78 -11.46 -5.68
N VAL A 204 5.71 -12.24 -5.52
CA VAL A 204 4.94 -12.85 -6.62
C VAL A 204 3.66 -12.06 -6.78
N VAL A 205 3.45 -11.48 -7.96
CA VAL A 205 2.26 -10.69 -8.25
C VAL A 205 1.41 -11.39 -9.30
N THR A 206 0.17 -11.68 -8.95
CA THR A 206 -0.78 -12.41 -9.79
C THR A 206 -2.00 -11.55 -10.08
N PRO A 207 -2.36 -11.30 -11.36
CA PRO A 207 -3.60 -10.61 -11.69
C PRO A 207 -4.80 -11.43 -11.22
N VAL A 208 -5.78 -10.75 -10.58
CA VAL A 208 -7.06 -11.37 -10.23
C VAL A 208 -8.01 -11.17 -11.40
N THR A 209 -8.39 -12.26 -12.07
CA THR A 209 -9.23 -12.23 -13.28
C THR A 209 -10.73 -12.12 -12.97
N GLU A 210 -11.14 -12.34 -11.71
CA GLU A 210 -12.54 -12.22 -11.30
C GLU A 210 -12.95 -10.76 -11.12
N ALA A 211 -14.07 -10.39 -11.76
CA ALA A 211 -14.78 -9.18 -11.40
C ALA A 211 -15.15 -9.27 -9.90
N PRO A 212 -15.00 -8.17 -9.11
CA PRO A 212 -15.30 -8.19 -7.70
C PRO A 212 -16.77 -8.60 -7.49
N SER A 213 -16.96 -9.79 -6.92
CA SER A 213 -18.30 -10.27 -6.56
C SER A 213 -18.77 -9.46 -5.34
N PRO A 214 -20.01 -8.93 -5.33
CA PRO A 214 -20.53 -8.26 -4.15
C PRO A 214 -20.57 -9.27 -2.99
N ALA A 215 -20.04 -8.85 -1.85
CA ALA A 215 -20.05 -9.65 -0.63
C ALA A 215 -21.47 -10.17 -0.35
N LYS A 216 -21.61 -11.50 -0.23
CA LYS A 216 -22.86 -12.11 0.27
C LYS A 216 -23.16 -11.48 1.63
N LYS A 217 -24.30 -10.83 1.75
CA LYS A 217 -24.90 -10.54 3.05
C LYS A 217 -25.20 -11.90 3.71
N GLU A 218 -24.52 -12.19 4.79
CA GLU A 218 -24.97 -13.22 5.73
C GLU A 218 -26.25 -12.69 6.39
N GLU A 219 -27.33 -13.44 6.22
CA GLU A 219 -28.58 -13.29 6.96
C GLU A 219 -28.40 -13.77 8.41
#